data_e9b95fa10fd4ba6f16712d3c8c7cc91c
#
_entry.id   e9b95fa10fd4ba6f16712d3c8c7cc91c
#
_cell.length_a   1.000
_cell.length_b   1.000
_cell.length_c   1.000
_cell.angle_alpha   90.00
_cell.angle_beta   90.00
_cell.angle_gamma   90.00
#
_symmetry.space_group_name_H-M   'P 1'
#
loop_
_entity.id
_entity.type
_entity.pdbx_description
1 polymer ?
#
loop_
_entity_poly.entity_id
_entity_poly.type
_entity_poly.pdbx_seq_one_letter_code
_entity_poly.pdbx_strand_id
1 'polypeptide(L)'
;MAETPSVLILGIGNLLWADEGFGVRALQQLQRYYRFADNVRLLDGGTQGIYLVQHIREAEILIVFDAVDYGLPSGSLKRVEDDEVPKFLGAKKVSLHQTGFQEVLAMAEMLGDYPRHLLLIGVQPVELEDFGGSLREAVRAQIEPAIQMALAYLADLGVQAERRQTPLPADALQQGSISDIQRYEAERPSEQLACRQGDARILQSGDFRPTFRPIQLEGPSVSVDVDAHLEKYRRGEAD
;
A
#
# COMPACT_ATOMS: atom_id res chain seq x y z
N MET A 1 -22.21 1.06 -29.62
CA MET A 1 -22.38 1.23 -28.17
C MET A 1 -21.05 1.74 -27.67
N ALA A 2 -20.99 2.83 -26.91
CA ALA A 2 -19.73 3.25 -26.31
C ALA A 2 -19.27 2.14 -25.36
N GLU A 3 -18.03 1.71 -25.51
CA GLU A 3 -17.41 0.71 -24.64
C GLU A 3 -17.34 1.30 -23.22
N THR A 4 -17.81 0.56 -22.23
CA THR A 4 -17.72 0.99 -20.82
C THR A 4 -16.27 0.97 -20.40
N PRO A 5 -15.70 2.08 -19.86
CA PRO A 5 -14.29 2.12 -19.52
C PRO A 5 -13.93 1.11 -18.41
N SER A 6 -12.75 0.49 -18.54
CA SER A 6 -12.20 -0.35 -17.48
C SER A 6 -11.71 0.51 -16.32
N VAL A 7 -12.10 0.15 -15.10
CA VAL A 7 -11.76 0.91 -13.88
C VAL A 7 -11.01 0.02 -12.90
N LEU A 8 -9.91 0.55 -12.36
CA LEU A 8 -9.22 -0.03 -11.22
C LEU A 8 -9.27 0.94 -10.04
N ILE A 9 -9.76 0.47 -8.90
CA ILE A 9 -9.69 1.18 -7.63
C ILE A 9 -8.70 0.46 -6.73
N LEU A 10 -7.65 1.15 -6.35
CA LEU A 10 -6.48 0.59 -5.67
C LEU A 10 -6.33 1.18 -4.27
N GLY A 11 -6.22 0.34 -3.26
CA GLY A 11 -5.80 0.73 -1.92
C GLY A 11 -4.33 0.39 -1.70
N ILE A 12 -3.48 1.37 -1.48
CA ILE A 12 -2.05 1.19 -1.22
C ILE A 12 -1.78 1.43 0.26
N GLY A 13 -0.81 0.73 0.81
CA GLY A 13 -0.33 0.91 2.17
C GLY A 13 -0.17 -0.38 2.95
N ASN A 14 0.33 -0.26 4.16
CA ASN A 14 0.63 -1.39 5.03
C ASN A 14 -0.27 -1.38 6.27
N LEU A 15 -1.15 -2.38 6.42
CA LEU A 15 -2.06 -2.50 7.56
C LEU A 15 -1.36 -2.65 8.91
N LEU A 16 -0.08 -3.04 8.90
CA LEU A 16 0.71 -3.24 10.11
C LEU A 16 1.38 -1.96 10.63
N TRP A 17 1.30 -0.85 9.90
CA TRP A 17 1.97 0.40 10.24
C TRP A 17 0.98 1.56 10.36
N ALA A 18 0.20 1.57 11.43
CA ALA A 18 -0.71 2.66 11.79
C ALA A 18 -1.43 3.30 10.58
N ASP A 19 -1.16 4.58 10.31
CA ASP A 19 -1.86 5.33 9.26
C ASP A 19 -1.45 4.94 7.84
N GLU A 20 -0.35 4.19 7.63
CA GLU A 20 -0.02 3.62 6.32
C GLU A 20 -1.12 2.69 5.80
N GLY A 21 -1.92 2.11 6.69
CA GLY A 21 -3.04 1.26 6.32
C GLY A 21 -4.25 1.98 5.71
N PHE A 22 -4.24 3.32 5.61
CA PHE A 22 -5.40 4.11 5.18
C PHE A 22 -5.96 3.67 3.83
N GLY A 23 -5.12 3.51 2.80
CA GLY A 23 -5.59 3.18 1.46
C GLY A 23 -6.30 1.84 1.40
N VAL A 24 -5.74 0.81 2.05
CA VAL A 24 -6.36 -0.52 2.15
C VAL A 24 -7.65 -0.47 2.95
N ARG A 25 -7.71 0.31 4.04
CA ARG A 25 -8.92 0.49 4.85
C ARG A 25 -10.04 1.22 4.10
N ALA A 26 -9.71 2.24 3.32
CA ALA A 26 -10.67 2.93 2.45
C ALA A 26 -11.24 1.97 1.40
N LEU A 27 -10.39 1.17 0.77
CA LEU A 27 -10.81 0.13 -0.19
C LEU A 27 -11.73 -0.91 0.46
N GLN A 28 -11.41 -1.42 1.65
CA GLN A 28 -12.24 -2.37 2.40
C GLN A 28 -13.64 -1.78 2.67
N GLN A 29 -13.71 -0.52 3.11
CA GLN A 29 -14.98 0.14 3.35
C GLN A 29 -15.77 0.35 2.05
N LEU A 30 -15.10 0.75 0.97
CA LEU A 30 -15.73 0.88 -0.34
C LEU A 30 -16.33 -0.46 -0.81
N GLN A 31 -15.56 -1.55 -0.72
CA GLN A 31 -16.01 -2.89 -1.08
C GLN A 31 -17.20 -3.34 -0.22
N ARG A 32 -17.17 -3.02 1.08
CA ARG A 32 -18.19 -3.42 2.05
C ARG A 32 -19.53 -2.75 1.81
N TYR A 33 -19.52 -1.47 1.46
CA TYR A 33 -20.73 -0.66 1.39
C TYR A 33 -21.22 -0.36 -0.02
N TYR A 34 -20.41 -0.59 -1.05
CA TYR A 34 -20.78 -0.27 -2.43
C TYR A 34 -20.65 -1.48 -3.35
N ARG A 35 -21.44 -1.45 -4.40
CA ARG A 35 -21.41 -2.41 -5.50
C ARG A 35 -21.17 -1.66 -6.79
N PHE A 36 -20.36 -2.24 -7.65
CA PHE A 36 -20.02 -1.73 -8.97
C PHE A 36 -20.40 -2.74 -10.04
N ALA A 37 -20.45 -2.30 -11.29
CA ALA A 37 -20.55 -3.17 -12.46
C ALA A 37 -19.22 -3.93 -12.70
N ASP A 38 -19.26 -4.94 -13.56
CA ASP A 38 -18.16 -5.88 -13.77
C ASP A 38 -16.89 -5.22 -14.37
N ASN A 39 -17.02 -4.04 -14.98
CA ASN A 39 -15.90 -3.26 -15.51
C ASN A 39 -15.11 -2.51 -14.42
N VAL A 40 -15.54 -2.55 -13.16
CA VAL A 40 -14.85 -1.91 -12.03
C VAL A 40 -14.24 -2.98 -11.13
N ARG A 41 -12.92 -2.96 -11.03
CA ARG A 41 -12.15 -3.86 -10.17
C ARG A 41 -11.61 -3.11 -8.96
N LEU A 42 -11.83 -3.66 -7.77
CA LEU A 42 -11.24 -3.21 -6.52
C LEU A 42 -10.08 -4.13 -6.18
N LEU A 43 -8.90 -3.57 -5.89
CA LEU A 43 -7.69 -4.34 -5.63
C LEU A 43 -6.95 -3.80 -4.40
N ASP A 44 -6.68 -4.69 -3.45
CA ASP A 44 -5.72 -4.41 -2.39
C ASP A 44 -4.30 -4.48 -2.98
N GLY A 45 -3.70 -3.32 -3.15
CA GLY A 45 -2.33 -3.18 -3.64
C GLY A 45 -1.30 -3.39 -2.53
N GLY A 46 -1.70 -3.20 -1.27
CA GLY A 46 -0.79 -3.32 -0.13
C GLY A 46 0.54 -2.62 -0.41
N THR A 47 1.63 -3.39 -0.33
CA THR A 47 3.00 -2.94 -0.61
C THR A 47 3.60 -3.67 -1.82
N GLN A 48 2.78 -4.13 -2.76
CA GLN A 48 3.20 -5.04 -3.84
C GLN A 48 4.11 -4.41 -4.90
N GLY A 49 4.16 -3.07 -4.98
CA GLY A 49 5.07 -2.38 -5.90
C GLY A 49 4.89 -2.83 -7.35
N ILE A 50 5.98 -3.28 -7.99
CA ILE A 50 6.04 -3.60 -9.42
C ILE A 50 5.00 -4.62 -9.91
N TYR A 51 4.51 -5.50 -9.05
CA TYR A 51 3.46 -6.47 -9.42
C TYR A 51 2.12 -5.82 -9.79
N LEU A 52 1.92 -4.55 -9.42
CA LEU A 52 0.72 -3.79 -9.78
C LEU A 52 0.68 -3.36 -11.25
N VAL A 53 1.83 -3.35 -11.95
CA VAL A 53 1.94 -2.90 -13.36
C VAL A 53 0.91 -3.59 -14.25
N GLN A 54 0.78 -4.93 -14.16
CA GLN A 54 -0.16 -5.69 -14.98
C GLN A 54 -1.61 -5.24 -14.79
N HIS A 55 -2.00 -4.86 -13.57
CA HIS A 55 -3.34 -4.43 -13.24
C HIS A 55 -3.63 -3.00 -13.71
N ILE A 56 -2.63 -2.14 -13.59
CA ILE A 56 -2.73 -0.72 -14.02
C ILE A 56 -2.83 -0.61 -15.52
N ARG A 57 -2.07 -1.39 -16.27
CA ARG A 57 -2.10 -1.41 -17.74
C ARG A 57 -3.45 -1.79 -18.34
N GLU A 58 -4.28 -2.54 -17.61
CA GLU A 58 -5.61 -2.96 -18.02
C GLU A 58 -6.70 -1.92 -17.72
N ALA A 59 -6.36 -0.81 -17.03
CA ALA A 59 -7.32 0.18 -16.57
C ALA A 59 -7.26 1.47 -17.38
N GLU A 60 -8.41 1.93 -17.88
CA GLU A 60 -8.55 3.26 -18.47
C GLU A 60 -8.72 4.34 -17.39
N ILE A 61 -9.33 3.98 -16.26
CA ILE A 61 -9.51 4.85 -15.09
C ILE A 61 -8.85 4.18 -13.90
N LEU A 62 -7.92 4.88 -13.26
CA LEU A 62 -7.24 4.43 -12.05
C LEU A 62 -7.54 5.38 -10.89
N ILE A 63 -8.07 4.84 -9.80
CA ILE A 63 -8.23 5.55 -8.52
C ILE A 63 -7.32 4.91 -7.49
N VAL A 64 -6.58 5.73 -6.76
CA VAL A 64 -5.64 5.27 -5.72
C VAL A 64 -5.97 5.95 -4.40
N PHE A 65 -6.10 5.15 -3.35
CA PHE A 65 -6.11 5.62 -1.97
C PHE A 65 -4.76 5.30 -1.32
N ASP A 66 -4.16 6.29 -0.66
CA ASP A 66 -2.88 6.13 0.04
C ASP A 66 -2.74 7.10 1.22
N ALA A 67 -1.85 6.80 2.16
CA ALA A 67 -1.41 7.74 3.18
C ALA A 67 -0.13 8.41 2.70
N VAL A 68 -0.17 9.71 2.44
CA VAL A 68 0.97 10.43 1.85
C VAL A 68 1.33 11.66 2.69
N ASP A 69 2.58 11.74 3.10
CA ASP A 69 3.08 12.92 3.81
C ASP A 69 3.33 14.09 2.85
N TYR A 70 2.39 14.98 2.80
CA TYR A 70 2.46 16.23 2.04
C TYR A 70 2.99 17.41 2.88
N GLY A 71 3.24 17.22 4.17
CA GLY A 71 3.54 18.28 5.13
C GLY A 71 2.33 19.17 5.42
N LEU A 72 1.12 18.63 5.29
CA LEU A 72 -0.14 19.29 5.62
C LEU A 72 -0.53 19.02 7.07
N PRO A 73 -1.53 19.73 7.62
CA PRO A 73 -2.10 19.33 8.90
C PRO A 73 -2.59 17.89 8.86
N SER A 74 -2.29 17.11 9.91
CA SER A 74 -2.67 15.70 10.01
C SER A 74 -4.17 15.48 9.79
N GLY A 75 -4.53 14.44 9.05
CA GLY A 75 -5.90 14.15 8.64
C GLY A 75 -6.42 15.00 7.48
N SER A 76 -5.59 15.86 6.87
CA SER A 76 -5.99 16.56 5.64
C SER A 76 -6.08 15.59 4.47
N LEU A 77 -7.14 15.70 3.65
CA LEU A 77 -7.22 15.00 2.38
C LEU A 77 -6.64 15.86 1.25
N LYS A 78 -5.94 15.21 0.35
CA LYS A 78 -5.41 15.79 -0.87
C LYS A 78 -5.92 15.00 -2.07
N ARG A 79 -6.56 15.68 -3.01
CA ARG A 79 -6.92 15.17 -4.33
C ARG A 79 -5.86 15.61 -5.33
N VAL A 80 -5.34 14.68 -6.12
CA VAL A 80 -4.35 14.91 -7.18
C VAL A 80 -4.80 14.13 -8.41
N GLU A 81 -4.74 14.75 -9.60
CA GLU A 81 -5.26 14.15 -10.83
C GLU A 81 -4.20 14.09 -11.92
N ASP A 82 -4.32 13.07 -12.76
CA ASP A 82 -3.62 12.86 -14.01
C ASP A 82 -2.11 13.18 -13.93
N ASP A 83 -1.60 14.08 -14.74
CA ASP A 83 -0.16 14.44 -14.84
C ASP A 83 0.45 15.00 -13.54
N GLU A 84 -0.37 15.41 -12.59
CA GLU A 84 0.13 15.89 -11.30
C GLU A 84 0.49 14.72 -10.36
N VAL A 85 -0.08 13.53 -10.55
CA VAL A 85 0.13 12.39 -9.64
C VAL A 85 1.59 11.94 -9.61
N PRO A 86 2.29 11.70 -10.74
CA PRO A 86 3.70 11.32 -10.72
C PRO A 86 4.59 12.37 -10.06
N LYS A 87 4.29 13.66 -10.27
CA LYS A 87 5.04 14.78 -9.69
C LYS A 87 4.91 14.80 -8.17
N PHE A 88 3.69 14.54 -7.65
CA PHE A 88 3.45 14.48 -6.21
C PHE A 88 4.13 13.30 -5.54
N LEU A 89 4.06 12.12 -6.12
CA LEU A 89 4.73 10.92 -5.60
C LEU A 89 6.26 11.05 -5.58
N GLY A 90 6.82 11.81 -6.54
CA GLY A 90 8.26 12.06 -6.62
C GLY A 90 8.80 13.13 -5.67
N ALA A 91 7.92 14.00 -5.14
CA ALA A 91 8.33 15.16 -4.36
C ALA A 91 8.82 14.82 -2.93
N LYS A 92 8.29 13.75 -2.33
CA LYS A 92 8.71 13.28 -1.01
C LYS A 92 8.79 11.74 -0.96
N LYS A 93 9.99 11.23 -0.70
CA LYS A 93 10.23 9.79 -0.47
C LYS A 93 9.98 9.46 1.01
N VAL A 94 8.74 9.20 1.40
CA VAL A 94 8.40 8.96 2.80
C VAL A 94 8.27 7.47 3.13
N SER A 95 7.89 6.63 2.16
CA SER A 95 7.80 5.19 2.38
C SER A 95 8.27 4.39 1.15
N LEU A 96 8.71 3.16 1.39
CA LEU A 96 9.19 2.26 0.33
C LEU A 96 8.10 1.93 -0.70
N HIS A 97 6.84 1.84 -0.28
CA HIS A 97 5.73 1.53 -1.19
C HIS A 97 5.39 2.72 -2.11
N GLN A 98 5.54 3.96 -1.65
CA GLN A 98 5.32 5.16 -2.48
C GLN A 98 6.35 5.28 -3.60
N THR A 99 7.62 5.00 -3.30
CA THR A 99 8.66 4.93 -4.35
C THR A 99 8.33 3.84 -5.35
N GLY A 100 7.93 2.65 -4.88
CA GLY A 100 7.52 1.53 -5.73
C GLY A 100 6.33 1.87 -6.63
N PHE A 101 5.35 2.64 -6.15
CA PHE A 101 4.19 3.00 -6.96
C PHE A 101 4.52 4.02 -8.07
N GLN A 102 5.42 4.96 -7.81
CA GLN A 102 5.93 5.86 -8.87
C GLN A 102 6.61 5.07 -9.99
N GLU A 103 7.42 4.07 -9.64
CA GLU A 103 8.07 3.19 -10.61
C GLU A 103 7.06 2.37 -11.42
N VAL A 104 5.96 1.93 -10.79
CA VAL A 104 4.85 1.24 -11.46
C VAL A 104 4.20 2.12 -12.51
N LEU A 105 3.89 3.39 -12.20
CA LEU A 105 3.31 4.34 -13.14
C LEU A 105 4.28 4.61 -14.31
N ALA A 106 5.56 4.84 -14.02
CA ALA A 106 6.57 5.04 -15.05
C ALA A 106 6.71 3.82 -15.98
N MET A 107 6.62 2.60 -15.42
CA MET A 107 6.65 1.37 -16.21
C MET A 107 5.42 1.24 -17.10
N ALA A 108 4.21 1.55 -16.59
CA ALA A 108 2.99 1.53 -17.38
C ALA A 108 3.07 2.53 -18.56
N GLU A 109 3.63 3.71 -18.33
CA GLU A 109 3.87 4.73 -19.35
C GLU A 109 4.87 4.24 -20.41
N MET A 110 6.00 3.67 -19.99
CA MET A 110 7.01 3.11 -20.91
C MET A 110 6.43 1.99 -21.79
N LEU A 111 5.47 1.22 -21.28
CA LEU A 111 4.83 0.12 -22.01
C LEU A 111 3.68 0.62 -22.91
N GLY A 112 3.32 1.91 -22.86
CA GLY A 112 2.28 2.51 -23.68
C GLY A 112 0.85 2.27 -23.19
N ASP A 113 0.69 1.77 -21.96
CA ASP A 113 -0.62 1.40 -21.38
C ASP A 113 -0.88 2.24 -20.10
N TYR A 114 -0.69 3.55 -20.18
CA TYR A 114 -0.97 4.48 -19.07
C TYR A 114 -2.48 4.77 -18.97
N PRO A 115 -3.06 4.79 -17.76
CA PRO A 115 -4.47 5.15 -17.56
C PRO A 115 -4.79 6.53 -18.15
N ARG A 116 -5.94 6.65 -18.81
CA ARG A 116 -6.40 7.95 -19.36
C ARG A 116 -6.83 8.93 -18.28
N HIS A 117 -7.32 8.39 -17.17
CA HIS A 117 -7.78 9.14 -16.01
C HIS A 117 -7.15 8.54 -14.77
N LEU A 118 -6.44 9.35 -14.02
CA LEU A 118 -5.77 8.95 -12.79
C LEU A 118 -6.16 9.89 -11.64
N LEU A 119 -6.66 9.33 -10.57
CA LEU A 119 -6.99 10.06 -9.34
C LEU A 119 -6.25 9.45 -8.16
N LEU A 120 -5.43 10.25 -7.48
CA LEU A 120 -4.85 9.93 -6.18
C LEU A 120 -5.58 10.71 -5.09
N ILE A 121 -6.12 9.99 -4.13
CA ILE A 121 -6.72 10.54 -2.91
C ILE A 121 -5.81 10.17 -1.76
N GLY A 122 -4.99 11.11 -1.35
CA GLY A 122 -4.03 10.94 -0.27
C GLY A 122 -4.51 11.57 1.02
N VAL A 123 -4.27 10.91 2.16
CA VAL A 123 -4.47 11.48 3.49
C VAL A 123 -3.13 11.86 4.10
N GLN A 124 -3.06 13.03 4.76
CA GLN A 124 -1.90 13.38 5.58
C GLN A 124 -1.90 12.53 6.85
N PRO A 125 -0.92 11.64 7.06
CA PRO A 125 -0.86 10.80 8.25
C PRO A 125 -0.56 11.60 9.52
N VAL A 126 -0.91 11.01 10.66
CA VAL A 126 -0.48 11.44 11.99
C VAL A 126 0.76 10.64 12.39
N GLU A 127 0.74 9.33 12.13
CA GLU A 127 1.75 8.39 12.60
C GLU A 127 2.00 7.29 11.56
N LEU A 128 3.24 7.11 11.16
CA LEU A 128 3.67 6.10 10.19
C LEU A 128 4.59 5.03 10.79
N GLU A 129 5.19 5.27 11.96
CA GLU A 129 6.23 4.40 12.51
C GLU A 129 5.72 3.49 13.65
N ASP A 130 4.40 3.41 13.86
CA ASP A 130 3.80 2.58 14.91
C ASP A 130 3.45 1.18 14.37
N PHE A 131 4.43 0.26 14.43
CA PHE A 131 4.21 -1.14 14.03
C PHE A 131 3.18 -1.83 14.95
N GLY A 132 2.20 -2.50 14.36
CA GLY A 132 1.06 -3.08 15.06
C GLY A 132 0.01 -2.04 15.48
N GLY A 133 0.23 -0.77 15.17
CA GLY A 133 -0.74 0.31 15.38
C GLY A 133 -1.95 0.21 14.45
N SER A 134 -2.99 1.00 14.74
CA SER A 134 -4.15 1.18 13.87
C SER A 134 -4.26 2.63 13.45
N LEU A 135 -5.15 2.92 12.50
CA LEU A 135 -5.41 4.29 12.04
C LEU A 135 -5.67 5.22 13.21
N ARG A 136 -5.01 6.35 13.23
CA ARG A 136 -5.32 7.45 14.15
C ARG A 136 -6.69 8.03 13.82
N GLU A 137 -7.39 8.54 14.84
CA GLU A 137 -8.77 8.98 14.69
C GLU A 137 -8.94 10.05 13.60
N ALA A 138 -8.01 11.01 13.52
CA ALA A 138 -8.03 12.05 12.50
C ALA A 138 -7.94 11.48 11.07
N VAL A 139 -7.17 10.41 10.86
CA VAL A 139 -7.02 9.72 9.57
C VAL A 139 -8.21 8.81 9.31
N ARG A 140 -8.66 8.06 10.31
CA ARG A 140 -9.84 7.20 10.22
C ARG A 140 -11.10 7.99 9.81
N ALA A 141 -11.29 9.17 10.34
CA ALA A 141 -12.40 10.05 10.01
C ALA A 141 -12.42 10.46 8.53
N GLN A 142 -11.30 10.34 7.83
CA GLN A 142 -11.19 10.69 6.41
C GLN A 142 -11.55 9.55 5.45
N ILE A 143 -11.81 8.34 5.93
CA ILE A 143 -12.15 7.21 5.05
C ILE A 143 -13.42 7.51 4.24
N GLU A 144 -14.50 7.90 4.90
CA GLU A 144 -15.77 8.20 4.21
C GLU A 144 -15.66 9.42 3.29
N PRO A 145 -15.08 10.57 3.69
CA PRO A 145 -14.83 11.68 2.78
C PRO A 145 -14.00 11.28 1.54
N ALA A 146 -12.97 10.47 1.70
CA ALA A 146 -12.15 9.98 0.59
C ALA A 146 -12.96 9.09 -0.37
N ILE A 147 -13.79 8.20 0.16
CA ILE A 147 -14.70 7.38 -0.64
C ILE A 147 -15.66 8.26 -1.43
N GLN A 148 -16.26 9.28 -0.82
CA GLN A 148 -17.16 10.19 -1.50
C GLN A 148 -16.47 10.98 -2.63
N MET A 149 -15.20 11.38 -2.45
CA MET A 149 -14.41 11.98 -3.53
C MET A 149 -14.23 11.02 -4.72
N ALA A 150 -13.90 9.76 -4.46
CA ALA A 150 -13.75 8.74 -5.50
C ALA A 150 -15.06 8.49 -6.24
N LEU A 151 -16.17 8.37 -5.53
CA LEU A 151 -17.50 8.14 -6.10
C LEU A 151 -17.97 9.33 -6.97
N ALA A 152 -17.72 10.56 -6.52
CA ALA A 152 -18.02 11.77 -7.30
C ALA A 152 -17.22 11.79 -8.60
N TYR A 153 -15.90 11.51 -8.54
CA TYR A 153 -15.05 11.46 -9.72
C TYR A 153 -15.49 10.38 -10.73
N LEU A 154 -15.85 9.20 -10.22
CA LEU A 154 -16.37 8.12 -11.07
C LEU A 154 -17.70 8.52 -11.73
N ALA A 155 -18.59 9.18 -10.99
CA ALA A 155 -19.88 9.64 -11.52
C ALA A 155 -19.69 10.67 -12.65
N ASP A 156 -18.72 11.58 -12.53
CA ASP A 156 -18.37 12.55 -13.58
C ASP A 156 -17.89 11.85 -14.87
N LEU A 157 -17.26 10.67 -14.73
CA LEU A 157 -16.82 9.82 -15.84
C LEU A 157 -17.88 8.79 -16.29
N GLY A 158 -19.11 8.90 -15.78
CA GLY A 158 -20.23 8.03 -16.15
C GLY A 158 -20.22 6.64 -15.49
N VAL A 159 -19.34 6.40 -14.52
CA VAL A 159 -19.28 5.14 -13.76
C VAL A 159 -20.10 5.28 -12.48
N GLN A 160 -21.09 4.40 -12.32
CA GLN A 160 -22.02 4.45 -11.18
C GLN A 160 -21.66 3.40 -10.13
N ALA A 161 -21.83 3.76 -8.87
CA ALA A 161 -21.73 2.88 -7.73
C ALA A 161 -23.12 2.79 -7.05
N GLU A 162 -23.50 1.57 -6.69
CA GLU A 162 -24.73 1.32 -5.93
C GLU A 162 -24.38 1.10 -4.47
N ARG A 163 -24.97 1.88 -3.56
CA ARG A 163 -24.81 1.65 -2.13
C ARG A 163 -25.60 0.40 -1.72
N ARG A 164 -24.94 -0.54 -1.05
CA ARG A 164 -25.57 -1.76 -0.54
C ARG A 164 -26.56 -1.43 0.58
N GLN A 165 -27.72 -2.07 0.58
CA GLN A 165 -28.66 -1.97 1.71
C GLN A 165 -28.11 -2.66 2.95
N THR A 166 -27.41 -3.78 2.78
CA THR A 166 -26.72 -4.50 3.85
C THR A 166 -25.24 -4.58 3.51
N PRO A 167 -24.34 -4.10 4.38
CA PRO A 167 -22.92 -4.19 4.16
C PRO A 167 -22.45 -5.65 4.02
N LEU A 168 -21.43 -5.90 3.22
CA LEU A 168 -20.81 -7.22 3.16
C LEU A 168 -20.17 -7.55 4.52
N PRO A 169 -20.29 -8.80 4.99
CA PRO A 169 -19.58 -9.25 6.16
C PRO A 169 -18.05 -9.31 5.89
N ALA A 170 -17.25 -9.23 6.94
CA ALA A 170 -15.80 -9.13 6.83
C ALA A 170 -15.15 -10.32 6.12
N ASP A 171 -15.71 -11.51 6.27
CA ASP A 171 -15.26 -12.76 5.63
C ASP A 171 -15.53 -12.82 4.12
N ALA A 172 -16.46 -12.00 3.62
CA ALA A 172 -16.74 -11.85 2.20
C ALA A 172 -15.85 -10.80 1.49
N LEU A 173 -15.00 -10.09 2.23
CA LEU A 173 -14.03 -9.15 1.65
C LEU A 173 -12.84 -9.92 1.05
N GLN A 174 -12.19 -9.36 0.04
CA GLN A 174 -11.02 -9.97 -0.62
C GLN A 174 -9.90 -10.29 0.36
N GLN A 175 -9.70 -9.43 1.37
CA GLN A 175 -8.69 -9.58 2.41
C GLN A 175 -9.07 -10.58 3.51
N GLY A 176 -10.32 -11.04 3.51
CA GLY A 176 -10.86 -11.92 4.54
C GLY A 176 -11.05 -11.26 5.91
N SER A 177 -11.54 -12.04 6.86
CA SER A 177 -11.86 -11.54 8.21
C SER A 177 -10.64 -11.16 9.04
N ILE A 178 -9.47 -11.69 8.72
CA ILE A 178 -8.21 -11.42 9.45
C ILE A 178 -7.80 -9.94 9.35
N SER A 179 -8.04 -9.31 8.20
CA SER A 179 -7.71 -7.91 7.95
C SER A 179 -8.83 -6.94 8.33
N ASP A 180 -9.98 -7.43 8.82
CA ASP A 180 -11.05 -6.56 9.31
C ASP A 180 -10.57 -5.67 10.44
N ILE A 181 -10.85 -4.35 10.36
CA ILE A 181 -10.31 -3.37 11.30
C ILE A 181 -10.76 -3.62 12.73
N GLN A 182 -12.01 -4.05 12.95
CA GLN A 182 -12.53 -4.29 14.30
C GLN A 182 -11.84 -5.50 14.92
N ARG A 183 -11.65 -6.57 14.14
CA ARG A 183 -10.93 -7.76 14.59
C ARG A 183 -9.46 -7.44 14.83
N TYR A 184 -8.80 -6.74 13.92
CA TYR A 184 -7.41 -6.31 14.06
C TYR A 184 -7.19 -5.52 15.36
N GLU A 185 -8.06 -4.55 15.64
CA GLU A 185 -7.96 -3.72 16.86
C GLU A 185 -8.25 -4.51 18.14
N ALA A 186 -9.14 -5.49 18.09
CA ALA A 186 -9.48 -6.34 19.25
C ALA A 186 -8.38 -7.36 19.57
N GLU A 187 -7.72 -7.91 18.56
CA GLU A 187 -6.74 -9.00 18.70
C GLU A 187 -5.28 -8.49 18.81
N ARG A 188 -5.00 -7.23 18.43
CA ARG A 188 -3.64 -6.68 18.53
C ARG A 188 -3.17 -6.55 19.97
N PRO A 189 -1.87 -6.70 20.24
CA PRO A 189 -1.33 -6.48 21.58
C PRO A 189 -1.60 -5.04 22.04
N SER A 190 -1.74 -4.86 23.36
CA SER A 190 -1.87 -3.52 23.93
C SER A 190 -0.64 -2.67 23.61
N GLU A 191 -0.81 -1.36 23.65
CA GLU A 191 0.26 -0.39 23.40
C GLU A 191 1.52 -0.64 24.27
N GLN A 192 1.32 -1.14 25.47
CA GLN A 192 2.41 -1.47 26.40
C GLN A 192 3.16 -2.76 26.04
N LEU A 193 2.48 -3.68 25.33
CA LEU A 193 3.04 -4.96 24.91
C LEU A 193 3.52 -4.96 23.45
N ALA A 194 3.07 -3.98 22.65
CA ALA A 194 3.45 -3.87 21.26
C ALA A 194 4.91 -3.42 21.13
N CYS A 195 5.69 -4.15 20.35
CA CYS A 195 7.06 -3.74 20.01
C CYS A 195 7.00 -2.77 18.83
N ARG A 196 7.04 -1.46 19.12
CA ARG A 196 6.87 -0.39 18.13
C ARG A 196 8.13 0.01 17.39
N GLN A 197 9.27 -0.25 17.99
CA GLN A 197 10.59 -0.04 17.39
C GLN A 197 11.35 -1.33 17.63
N GLY A 198 11.88 -1.99 16.62
CA GLY A 198 12.61 -3.23 16.80
C GLY A 198 13.28 -3.24 18.16
N ASP A 199 12.84 -4.10 19.09
CA ASP A 199 13.00 -3.84 20.54
C ASP A 199 14.47 -3.65 20.93
N ALA A 200 14.91 -2.39 20.98
CA ALA A 200 16.26 -2.02 21.38
C ALA A 200 16.64 -2.65 22.73
N ARG A 201 15.64 -2.97 23.58
CA ARG A 201 15.86 -3.67 24.85
C ARG A 201 16.36 -5.09 24.62
N ILE A 202 15.91 -5.78 23.55
CA ILE A 202 16.43 -7.11 23.18
C ILE A 202 17.87 -6.99 22.70
N LEU A 203 18.19 -5.98 21.87
CA LEU A 203 19.55 -5.75 21.38
C LEU A 203 20.51 -5.27 22.48
N GLN A 204 19.99 -4.58 23.50
CA GLN A 204 20.75 -4.08 24.65
C GLN A 204 20.78 -5.08 25.82
N SER A 205 19.91 -6.10 25.83
CA SER A 205 19.94 -7.13 26.86
C SER A 205 21.21 -7.97 26.67
N GLY A 206 22.01 -8.10 27.71
CA GLY A 206 23.20 -8.96 27.71
C GLY A 206 22.87 -10.45 27.45
N ASP A 207 21.59 -10.81 27.45
CA ASP A 207 21.06 -12.16 27.23
C ASP A 207 20.71 -12.42 25.75
N PHE A 208 20.72 -11.38 24.88
CA PHE A 208 20.52 -11.58 23.45
C PHE A 208 21.74 -12.27 22.83
N ARG A 209 21.65 -13.59 22.77
CA ARG A 209 22.62 -14.45 22.06
C ARG A 209 21.92 -15.03 20.84
N PRO A 210 22.06 -14.44 19.63
CA PRO A 210 21.54 -15.05 18.42
C PRO A 210 22.22 -16.40 18.23
N THR A 211 21.49 -17.48 18.46
CA THR A 211 21.95 -18.83 18.12
C THR A 211 21.75 -19.03 16.62
N PHE A 212 22.73 -18.66 15.83
CA PHE A 212 22.82 -19.12 14.45
C PHE A 212 23.12 -20.62 14.49
N ARG A 213 22.12 -21.45 14.20
CA ARG A 213 22.38 -22.84 13.81
C ARG A 213 22.74 -22.80 12.34
N PRO A 214 23.98 -23.17 11.96
CA PRO A 214 24.29 -23.30 10.55
C PRO A 214 23.31 -24.31 9.94
N ILE A 215 22.61 -23.92 8.89
CA ILE A 215 21.83 -24.85 8.10
C ILE A 215 22.87 -25.76 7.40
N GLN A 216 22.97 -27.00 7.81
CA GLN A 216 23.76 -27.99 7.05
C GLN A 216 22.95 -28.27 5.78
N LEU A 217 23.38 -27.68 4.67
CA LEU A 217 22.90 -28.08 3.36
C LEU A 217 23.57 -29.43 3.03
N GLU A 218 22.76 -30.48 2.91
CA GLU A 218 23.23 -31.75 2.36
C GLU A 218 23.52 -31.52 0.86
N GLY A 219 24.79 -31.41 0.52
CA GLY A 219 25.28 -31.21 -0.84
C GLY A 219 26.75 -30.80 -0.85
N PRO A 220 27.44 -30.86 -2.00
CA PRO A 220 28.80 -30.39 -2.08
C PRO A 220 28.87 -28.92 -1.69
N SER A 221 29.59 -28.63 -0.59
CA SER A 221 29.79 -27.27 -0.14
C SER A 221 30.61 -26.49 -1.16
N VAL A 222 29.97 -25.53 -1.83
CA VAL A 222 30.69 -24.51 -2.57
C VAL A 222 31.15 -23.48 -1.53
N SER A 223 32.40 -23.56 -1.08
CA SER A 223 32.98 -22.49 -0.30
C SER A 223 33.29 -21.33 -1.23
N VAL A 224 32.46 -20.29 -1.20
CA VAL A 224 32.82 -19.02 -1.84
C VAL A 224 33.70 -18.28 -0.86
N ASP A 225 34.99 -18.19 -1.17
CA ASP A 225 35.91 -17.32 -0.44
C ASP A 225 35.57 -15.86 -0.82
N VAL A 226 34.73 -15.24 0.00
CA VAL A 226 34.25 -13.86 -0.22
C VAL A 226 35.40 -12.87 -0.16
N ASP A 227 36.41 -13.12 0.67
CA ASP A 227 37.56 -12.23 0.80
C ASP A 227 38.45 -12.28 -0.43
N ALA A 228 38.69 -13.46 -1.01
CA ALA A 228 39.41 -13.60 -2.24
C ALA A 228 38.68 -12.93 -3.43
N HIS A 229 37.35 -12.95 -3.44
CA HIS A 229 36.53 -12.29 -4.47
C HIS A 229 36.58 -10.78 -4.35
N LEU A 230 36.50 -10.25 -3.16
CA LEU A 230 36.63 -8.82 -2.88
C LEU A 230 38.03 -8.28 -3.17
N GLU A 231 39.10 -9.06 -2.95
CA GLU A 231 40.46 -8.68 -3.33
C GLU A 231 40.65 -8.60 -4.84
N LYS A 232 40.07 -9.52 -5.64
CA LYS A 232 40.05 -9.42 -7.11
C LYS A 232 39.39 -8.13 -7.60
N TYR A 233 38.23 -7.77 -7.03
CA TYR A 233 37.57 -6.53 -7.38
C TYR A 233 38.39 -5.29 -7.01
N ARG A 234 39.10 -5.30 -5.88
CA ARG A 234 39.99 -4.20 -5.48
C ARG A 234 41.23 -4.05 -6.37
N ARG A 235 41.68 -5.13 -7.03
CA ARG A 235 42.81 -5.12 -7.94
C ARG A 235 42.42 -4.83 -9.39
N GLY A 236 41.12 -4.69 -9.69
CA GLY A 236 40.65 -4.45 -11.05
C GLY A 236 40.84 -5.66 -12.02
N GLU A 237 40.98 -6.87 -11.46
CA GLU A 237 41.20 -8.13 -12.18
C GLU A 237 39.91 -8.91 -12.45
N ALA A 238 38.75 -8.22 -12.42
CA ALA A 238 37.46 -8.86 -12.77
C ALA A 238 37.28 -8.80 -14.29
N ASP A 239 37.14 -9.99 -14.90
CA ASP A 239 36.77 -10.18 -16.30
C ASP A 239 35.34 -9.72 -16.60
#